data_5e0cde2540228975feb51c5b871a0090
#
_entry.id   5e0cde2540228975feb51c5b871a0090
#
_cell.length_a   1.000
_cell.length_b   1.000
_cell.length_c   1.000
_cell.angle_alpha   90.00
_cell.angle_beta   90.00
_cell.angle_gamma   90.00
#
_symmetry.space_group_name_H-M   'P 1'
#
loop_
_entity.id
_entity.type
_entity.pdbx_description
1 polymer ?
#
loop_
_entity_poly.entity_id
_entity_poly.type
_entity_poly.pdbx_seq_one_letter_code
_entity_poly.pdbx_strand_id
1 'polypeptide(L)'
;MILEGFPMEHLNEIAAAFRQASIPCAAREPLSRHTSFQIGGPAALFCEPQNKRQLARAIAVCRQAGVRYYLLGKGTNILFADEGFDGVVIHIGEMLGNIECNGLSVTAQAGAALAKVCIAAANEGLSGLEFAYGIPGCVGGAVYMNAGAYGGEIKDVLACATFLDETGAERTLQAGELQLGYRTSVFEREPWCILSATFTLREDDTGPIRERMADYARRRMEKQPLDMPSAGSTFKRPEGAYAGALIDQCGLRGYAIGGAQVSQKHCGFIVNTGNATCADVLCLADTVCKIVTD
;
A
#
# COMPACT_ATOMS: atom_id res chain seq x y z
N MET A 1 -9.67 21.83 17.50
CA MET A 1 -9.04 21.22 18.69
C MET A 1 -7.62 20.93 18.27
N ILE A 2 -6.68 21.77 18.68
CA ILE A 2 -5.24 21.58 18.43
C ILE A 2 -4.88 20.31 19.23
N LEU A 3 -4.61 19.22 18.54
CA LEU A 3 -4.06 18.02 19.16
C LEU A 3 -2.67 18.41 19.66
N GLU A 4 -2.51 18.55 20.98
CA GLU A 4 -1.18 18.68 21.60
C GLU A 4 -0.34 17.51 21.09
N GLY A 5 0.83 17.82 20.49
CA GLY A 5 1.74 16.82 19.97
C GLY A 5 2.16 15.85 21.07
N PHE A 6 2.41 14.59 20.69
CA PHE A 6 2.78 13.55 21.67
C PHE A 6 4.09 13.97 22.38
N PRO A 7 4.16 13.89 23.73
CA PRO A 7 5.31 14.39 24.47
C PRO A 7 6.63 13.75 23.98
N MET A 8 7.62 14.57 23.71
CA MET A 8 8.96 14.13 23.24
C MET A 8 9.61 13.09 24.16
N GLU A 9 9.34 13.13 25.47
CA GLU A 9 9.85 12.16 26.44
C GLU A 9 9.36 10.74 26.14
N HIS A 10 8.08 10.56 25.83
CA HIS A 10 7.53 9.25 25.49
C HIS A 10 8.10 8.68 24.17
N LEU A 11 8.39 9.53 23.18
CA LEU A 11 9.03 9.08 21.94
C LEU A 11 10.46 8.57 22.20
N ASN A 12 11.18 9.20 23.13
CA ASN A 12 12.52 8.75 23.54
C ASN A 12 12.47 7.39 24.25
N GLU A 13 11.46 7.14 25.09
CA GLU A 13 11.23 5.86 25.75
C GLU A 13 10.93 4.76 24.73
N ILE A 14 10.06 5.03 23.75
CA ILE A 14 9.74 4.10 22.67
C ILE A 14 10.98 3.79 21.82
N ALA A 15 11.76 4.82 21.47
CA ALA A 15 13.01 4.64 20.72
C ALA A 15 14.04 3.82 21.52
N ALA A 16 14.10 4.00 22.86
CA ALA A 16 14.94 3.18 23.73
C ALA A 16 14.47 1.72 23.76
N ALA A 17 13.16 1.46 23.87
CA ALA A 17 12.59 0.13 23.81
C ALA A 17 12.84 -0.55 22.46
N PHE A 18 12.79 0.19 21.34
CA PHE A 18 13.14 -0.34 20.01
C PHE A 18 14.62 -0.72 19.93
N ARG A 19 15.53 0.15 20.42
CA ARG A 19 16.97 -0.18 20.46
C ARG A 19 17.26 -1.43 21.30
N GLN A 20 16.62 -1.58 22.47
CA GLN A 20 16.75 -2.77 23.32
C GLN A 20 16.27 -4.04 22.59
N ALA A 21 15.26 -3.92 21.74
CA ALA A 21 14.75 -5.01 20.90
C ALA A 21 15.53 -5.18 19.58
N SER A 22 16.60 -4.42 19.37
CA SER A 22 17.39 -4.36 18.13
C SER A 22 16.54 -4.01 16.90
N ILE A 23 15.49 -3.20 17.07
CA ILE A 23 14.65 -2.69 15.98
C ILE A 23 15.28 -1.39 15.47
N PRO A 24 15.72 -1.32 14.20
CA PRO A 24 16.21 -0.09 13.61
C PRO A 24 15.13 1.00 13.67
N CYS A 25 15.51 2.20 14.12
CA CYS A 25 14.58 3.33 14.16
C CYS A 25 15.30 4.66 13.98
N ALA A 26 14.60 5.63 13.42
CA ALA A 26 15.03 7.01 13.18
C ALA A 26 13.95 7.98 13.62
N ALA A 27 14.37 9.07 14.30
CA ALA A 27 13.47 10.16 14.64
C ALA A 27 13.40 11.17 13.48
N ARG A 28 12.24 11.79 13.30
CA ARG A 28 11.97 12.82 12.28
C ARG A 28 12.31 12.37 10.85
N GLU A 29 12.05 11.09 10.54
CA GLU A 29 12.30 10.54 9.20
C GLU A 29 11.28 11.10 8.18
N PRO A 30 11.73 11.72 7.07
CA PRO A 30 10.85 12.28 6.06
C PRO A 30 10.06 11.19 5.34
N LEU A 31 8.72 11.20 5.46
CA LEU A 31 7.85 10.18 4.85
C LEU A 31 7.79 10.29 3.33
N SER A 32 8.14 11.43 2.76
CA SER A 32 8.31 11.60 1.31
C SER A 32 9.32 10.62 0.70
N ARG A 33 10.30 10.14 1.46
CA ARG A 33 11.28 9.13 1.03
C ARG A 33 10.72 7.71 0.98
N HIS A 34 9.58 7.49 1.66
CA HIS A 34 8.95 6.19 1.83
C HIS A 34 7.61 6.07 1.11
N THR A 35 7.28 7.04 0.26
CA THR A 35 6.06 7.04 -0.55
C THR A 35 6.39 7.20 -2.04
N SER A 36 5.64 6.51 -2.90
CA SER A 36 5.77 6.69 -4.35
C SER A 36 5.29 8.05 -4.84
N PHE A 37 4.53 8.79 -4.04
CA PHE A 37 4.11 10.15 -4.33
C PHE A 37 5.21 11.17 -4.04
N GLN A 38 6.22 10.78 -3.23
CA GLN A 38 7.31 11.64 -2.77
C GLN A 38 6.81 12.91 -2.04
N ILE A 39 5.69 12.77 -1.33
CA ILE A 39 5.06 13.81 -0.50
C ILE A 39 4.92 13.26 0.92
N GLY A 40 5.08 14.12 1.91
CA GLY A 40 4.88 13.84 3.33
C GLY A 40 6.00 14.41 4.19
N GLY A 41 5.61 15.08 5.25
CA GLY A 41 6.50 15.56 6.30
C GLY A 41 7.09 14.43 7.13
N PRO A 42 7.79 14.75 8.23
CA PRO A 42 8.50 13.74 9.02
C PRO A 42 7.55 12.90 9.88
N ALA A 43 7.83 11.59 10.01
CA ALA A 43 7.32 10.80 11.13
C ALA A 43 8.04 11.20 12.42
N ALA A 44 7.32 11.30 13.53
CA ALA A 44 7.97 11.57 14.83
C ALA A 44 8.99 10.47 15.16
N LEU A 45 8.63 9.20 14.90
CA LEU A 45 9.54 8.06 14.93
C LEU A 45 9.22 7.11 13.77
N PHE A 46 10.23 6.62 13.08
CA PHE A 46 10.13 5.62 12.02
C PHE A 46 10.90 4.38 12.44
N CYS A 47 10.36 3.17 12.26
CA CYS A 47 11.08 1.95 12.58
C CYS A 47 10.89 0.87 11.52
N GLU A 48 11.91 0.00 11.40
CA GLU A 48 12.00 -1.05 10.39
C GLU A 48 12.24 -2.42 11.03
N PRO A 49 11.19 -3.10 11.53
CA PRO A 49 11.31 -4.45 12.04
C PRO A 49 11.88 -5.40 10.99
N GLN A 50 12.91 -6.18 11.36
CA GLN A 50 13.63 -7.07 10.47
C GLN A 50 13.06 -8.50 10.45
N ASN A 51 12.12 -8.80 11.33
CA ASN A 51 11.45 -10.10 11.43
C ASN A 51 10.12 -9.96 12.17
N LYS A 52 9.30 -11.01 12.11
CA LYS A 52 7.97 -11.07 12.74
C LYS A 52 8.00 -10.77 14.26
N ARG A 53 9.02 -11.26 14.98
CA ARG A 53 9.15 -11.01 16.43
C ARG A 53 9.37 -9.52 16.71
N GLN A 54 10.20 -8.86 15.94
CA GLN A 54 10.44 -7.42 16.05
C GLN A 54 9.20 -6.61 15.67
N LEU A 55 8.46 -7.03 14.62
CA LEU A 55 7.20 -6.39 14.23
C LEU A 55 6.16 -6.47 15.35
N ALA A 56 5.95 -7.65 15.91
CA ALA A 56 5.03 -7.84 17.04
C ALA A 56 5.47 -6.99 18.26
N ARG A 57 6.77 -6.93 18.54
CA ARG A 57 7.32 -6.11 19.63
C ARG A 57 7.12 -4.62 19.39
N ALA A 58 7.34 -4.13 18.16
CA ALA A 58 7.13 -2.71 17.82
C ALA A 58 5.68 -2.30 18.04
N ILE A 59 4.73 -3.12 17.56
CA ILE A 59 3.29 -2.88 17.77
C ILE A 59 2.94 -2.90 19.26
N ALA A 60 3.44 -3.88 20.02
CA ALA A 60 3.17 -4.00 21.46
C ALA A 60 3.69 -2.78 22.24
N VAL A 61 4.90 -2.29 21.91
CA VAL A 61 5.47 -1.08 22.54
C VAL A 61 4.59 0.13 22.27
N CYS A 62 4.17 0.33 21.01
CA CYS A 62 3.30 1.45 20.66
C CYS A 62 1.95 1.39 21.40
N ARG A 63 1.33 0.21 21.46
CA ARG A 63 0.05 0.00 22.17
C ARG A 63 0.19 0.24 23.68
N GLN A 64 1.23 -0.29 24.32
CA GLN A 64 1.50 -0.10 25.75
C GLN A 64 1.75 1.36 26.09
N ALA A 65 2.42 2.10 25.23
CA ALA A 65 2.67 3.54 25.39
C ALA A 65 1.46 4.42 25.02
N GLY A 66 0.38 3.84 24.46
CA GLY A 66 -0.77 4.61 23.96
C GLY A 66 -0.44 5.55 22.82
N VAL A 67 0.67 5.30 22.09
CA VAL A 67 1.08 6.15 20.96
C VAL A 67 0.39 5.73 19.67
N ARG A 68 0.02 6.71 18.86
CA ARG A 68 -0.48 6.45 17.51
C ARG A 68 0.61 5.79 16.67
N TYR A 69 0.26 4.75 15.93
CA TYR A 69 1.18 4.17 14.96
C TYR A 69 0.48 3.89 13.62
N TYR A 70 1.28 3.85 12.57
CA TYR A 70 0.84 3.54 11.22
C TYR A 70 1.69 2.41 10.63
N LEU A 71 1.04 1.39 10.05
CA LEU A 71 1.71 0.29 9.37
C LEU A 71 1.92 0.67 7.90
N LEU A 72 3.15 0.85 7.49
CA LEU A 72 3.51 1.26 6.14
C LEU A 72 4.16 0.11 5.38
N GLY A 73 3.60 -0.25 4.23
CA GLY A 73 4.27 -1.10 3.25
C GLY A 73 5.12 -0.27 2.29
N LYS A 74 5.01 -0.49 0.99
CA LYS A 74 5.76 0.26 -0.04
C LYS A 74 5.32 1.72 -0.25
N GLY A 75 4.36 2.24 0.50
CA GLY A 75 3.92 3.63 0.39
C GLY A 75 3.34 4.02 -0.97
N THR A 76 2.73 3.08 -1.70
CA THR A 76 2.25 3.30 -3.08
C THR A 76 0.79 3.69 -3.20
N ASN A 77 0.07 3.79 -2.08
CA ASN A 77 -1.35 4.14 -2.02
C ASN A 77 -1.65 5.03 -0.80
N ILE A 78 -0.78 5.98 -0.51
CA ILE A 78 -0.90 6.87 0.64
C ILE A 78 -0.39 8.27 0.32
N LEU A 79 -1.01 9.26 0.95
CA LEU A 79 -0.58 10.64 1.02
C LEU A 79 -0.43 11.02 2.50
N PHE A 80 0.76 11.42 2.91
CA PHE A 80 1.01 11.95 4.25
C PHE A 80 0.93 13.47 4.24
N ALA A 81 0.47 14.04 5.37
CA ALA A 81 0.40 15.47 5.59
C ALA A 81 1.78 16.14 5.50
N ASP A 82 1.80 17.43 5.16
CA ASP A 82 3.05 18.21 5.05
C ASP A 82 3.71 18.39 6.41
N GLU A 83 2.92 18.45 7.49
CA GLU A 83 3.39 18.46 8.88
C GLU A 83 3.98 17.11 9.31
N GLY A 84 3.68 16.03 8.58
CA GLY A 84 4.11 14.67 8.85
C GLY A 84 3.12 13.85 9.66
N PHE A 85 3.64 12.89 10.42
CA PHE A 85 2.87 11.98 11.25
C PHE A 85 3.35 12.06 12.70
N ASP A 86 2.50 12.58 13.58
CA ASP A 86 2.77 12.66 15.02
C ASP A 86 2.51 11.30 15.67
N GLY A 87 3.49 10.42 15.57
CA GLY A 87 3.43 9.04 16.04
C GLY A 87 4.55 8.18 15.47
N VAL A 88 4.37 6.87 15.54
CA VAL A 88 5.34 5.87 15.07
C VAL A 88 4.90 5.31 13.72
N VAL A 89 5.73 5.43 12.69
CA VAL A 89 5.54 4.67 11.44
C VAL A 89 6.35 3.39 11.51
N ILE A 90 5.66 2.25 11.41
CA ILE A 90 6.25 0.90 11.42
C ILE A 90 6.30 0.43 9.96
N HIS A 91 7.49 0.39 9.38
CA HIS A 91 7.68 -0.01 7.99
C HIS A 91 7.81 -1.53 7.86
N ILE A 92 6.88 -2.14 7.13
CA ILE A 92 6.89 -3.57 6.79
C ILE A 92 7.63 -3.72 5.47
N GLY A 93 8.96 -3.78 5.56
CA GLY A 93 9.87 -3.81 4.43
C GLY A 93 10.19 -5.23 3.92
N GLU A 94 11.17 -5.31 3.01
CA GLU A 94 11.55 -6.56 2.32
C GLU A 94 12.12 -7.65 3.25
N MET A 95 12.59 -7.30 4.45
CA MET A 95 13.03 -8.28 5.46
C MET A 95 11.88 -9.14 5.99
N LEU A 96 10.65 -8.70 5.81
CA LEU A 96 9.41 -9.43 6.05
C LEU A 96 8.79 -9.88 4.71
N GLY A 97 9.61 -10.33 3.77
CA GLY A 97 9.24 -10.60 2.38
C GLY A 97 9.49 -12.01 1.89
N ASN A 98 9.56 -13.02 2.79
CA ASN A 98 9.73 -14.42 2.38
C ASN A 98 8.56 -14.90 1.52
N ILE A 99 8.88 -15.74 0.50
CA ILE A 99 7.92 -16.32 -0.44
C ILE A 99 8.20 -17.83 -0.51
N GLU A 100 7.16 -18.62 -0.34
CA GLU A 100 7.22 -20.08 -0.37
C GLU A 100 6.16 -20.62 -1.33
N CYS A 101 6.57 -21.48 -2.25
CA CYS A 101 5.67 -22.20 -3.16
C CYS A 101 5.57 -23.67 -2.70
N ASN A 102 4.35 -24.19 -2.57
CA ASN A 102 4.09 -25.57 -2.18
C ASN A 102 2.86 -26.11 -2.91
N GLY A 103 3.08 -26.98 -3.91
CA GLY A 103 2.04 -27.45 -4.81
C GLY A 103 1.35 -26.26 -5.50
N LEU A 104 0.05 -26.16 -5.39
CA LEU A 104 -0.75 -25.08 -5.99
C LEU A 104 -0.83 -23.81 -5.11
N SER A 105 -0.11 -23.78 -3.98
CA SER A 105 -0.17 -22.67 -3.05
C SER A 105 1.10 -21.84 -3.06
N VAL A 106 0.93 -20.53 -3.02
CA VAL A 106 2.01 -19.56 -2.81
C VAL A 106 1.74 -18.80 -1.53
N THR A 107 2.60 -18.94 -0.53
CA THR A 107 2.54 -18.17 0.71
C THR A 107 3.60 -17.08 0.69
N ALA A 108 3.20 -15.84 0.95
CA ALA A 108 4.11 -14.71 0.95
C ALA A 108 3.89 -13.82 2.18
N GLN A 109 4.98 -13.38 2.81
CA GLN A 109 4.94 -12.44 3.92
C GLN A 109 4.50 -11.05 3.46
N ALA A 110 3.94 -10.27 4.38
CA ALA A 110 3.31 -8.98 4.10
C ALA A 110 4.22 -7.96 3.40
N GLY A 111 5.54 -7.98 3.67
CA GLY A 111 6.53 -7.11 3.04
C GLY A 111 7.00 -7.58 1.66
N ALA A 112 6.63 -8.79 1.22
CA ALA A 112 7.00 -9.29 -0.11
C ALA A 112 6.47 -8.38 -1.21
N ALA A 113 7.33 -7.98 -2.13
CA ALA A 113 6.92 -7.23 -3.30
C ALA A 113 5.97 -8.06 -4.16
N LEU A 114 4.81 -7.51 -4.52
CA LEU A 114 3.78 -8.26 -5.26
C LEU A 114 4.31 -8.81 -6.59
N ALA A 115 5.13 -8.04 -7.29
CA ALA A 115 5.79 -8.50 -8.52
C ALA A 115 6.71 -9.73 -8.28
N LYS A 116 7.43 -9.79 -7.13
CA LYS A 116 8.27 -10.94 -6.80
C LYS A 116 7.41 -12.20 -6.56
N VAL A 117 6.24 -12.05 -5.95
CA VAL A 117 5.28 -13.16 -5.74
C VAL A 117 4.75 -13.68 -7.07
N CYS A 118 4.37 -12.78 -7.99
CA CYS A 118 3.93 -13.16 -9.33
C CYS A 118 5.03 -13.89 -10.12
N ILE A 119 6.29 -13.45 -10.01
CA ILE A 119 7.44 -14.10 -10.66
C ILE A 119 7.67 -15.49 -10.04
N ALA A 120 7.61 -15.63 -8.71
CA ALA A 120 7.77 -16.92 -8.03
C ALA A 120 6.68 -17.90 -8.50
N ALA A 121 5.42 -17.49 -8.52
CA ALA A 121 4.31 -18.29 -9.03
C ALA A 121 4.54 -18.71 -10.51
N ALA A 122 4.92 -17.77 -11.38
CA ALA A 122 5.16 -18.05 -12.79
C ALA A 122 6.33 -19.06 -13.01
N ASN A 123 7.37 -19.02 -12.17
CA ASN A 123 8.50 -19.95 -12.25
C ASN A 123 8.08 -21.38 -11.91
N GLU A 124 7.08 -21.55 -11.05
CA GLU A 124 6.51 -22.85 -10.66
C GLU A 124 5.33 -23.28 -11.59
N GLY A 125 5.08 -22.56 -12.70
CA GLY A 125 3.95 -22.87 -13.60
C GLY A 125 2.59 -22.63 -12.96
N LEU A 126 2.48 -21.65 -12.06
CA LEU A 126 1.25 -21.33 -11.33
C LEU A 126 0.61 -20.05 -11.86
N SER A 127 -0.60 -20.17 -12.41
CA SER A 127 -1.41 -19.11 -13.01
C SER A 127 -2.46 -18.61 -12.03
N GLY A 128 -2.78 -17.31 -12.10
CA GLY A 128 -3.83 -16.63 -11.33
C GLY A 128 -3.39 -15.30 -10.76
N LEU A 129 -2.09 -15.04 -10.65
CA LEU A 129 -1.53 -13.77 -10.13
C LEU A 129 -1.05 -12.80 -11.21
N GLU A 130 -1.20 -13.10 -12.49
CA GLU A 130 -0.65 -12.30 -13.59
C GLU A 130 -1.17 -10.85 -13.58
N PHE A 131 -2.45 -10.65 -13.20
CA PHE A 131 -3.06 -9.32 -13.07
C PHE A 131 -2.33 -8.41 -12.10
N ALA A 132 -1.68 -9.00 -11.08
CA ALA A 132 -1.03 -8.31 -9.99
C ALA A 132 0.43 -7.90 -10.31
N TYR A 133 1.05 -8.48 -11.33
CA TYR A 133 2.47 -8.28 -11.65
C TYR A 133 2.89 -6.83 -11.81
N GLY A 134 2.04 -6.01 -12.44
CA GLY A 134 2.32 -4.59 -12.63
C GLY A 134 1.86 -3.69 -11.47
N ILE A 135 1.20 -4.21 -10.43
CA ILE A 135 0.74 -3.40 -9.31
C ILE A 135 1.93 -3.09 -8.40
N PRO A 136 2.32 -1.82 -8.20
CA PRO A 136 3.35 -1.47 -7.26
C PRO A 136 2.82 -1.62 -5.84
N GLY A 137 3.52 -2.37 -4.99
CA GLY A 137 3.09 -2.60 -3.63
C GLY A 137 3.68 -3.87 -3.04
N CYS A 138 3.27 -4.19 -1.82
CA CYS A 138 3.58 -5.42 -1.12
C CYS A 138 2.32 -6.23 -0.84
N VAL A 139 2.48 -7.49 -0.47
CA VAL A 139 1.40 -8.43 -0.18
C VAL A 139 0.44 -7.89 0.88
N GLY A 140 0.96 -7.37 2.00
CA GLY A 140 0.11 -6.81 3.06
C GLY A 140 -0.80 -5.69 2.55
N GLY A 141 -0.25 -4.72 1.81
CA GLY A 141 -1.05 -3.65 1.20
C GLY A 141 -2.03 -4.15 0.14
N ALA A 142 -1.64 -5.17 -0.63
CA ALA A 142 -2.52 -5.77 -1.64
C ALA A 142 -3.73 -6.48 -1.03
N VAL A 143 -3.53 -7.23 0.06
CA VAL A 143 -4.62 -7.87 0.81
C VAL A 143 -5.50 -6.83 1.50
N TYR A 144 -4.89 -5.84 2.16
CA TYR A 144 -5.60 -4.74 2.82
C TYR A 144 -6.59 -4.04 1.88
N MET A 145 -6.17 -3.77 0.65
CA MET A 145 -6.94 -3.03 -0.36
C MET A 145 -7.73 -3.94 -1.31
N ASN A 146 -7.71 -5.27 -1.13
CA ASN A 146 -8.17 -6.19 -2.17
C ASN A 146 -7.71 -5.72 -3.56
N ALA A 147 -6.40 -5.55 -3.72
CA ALA A 147 -5.82 -4.94 -4.91
C ALA A 147 -6.24 -5.68 -6.19
N GLY A 148 -6.56 -4.93 -7.23
CA GLY A 148 -7.01 -5.51 -8.49
C GLY A 148 -6.66 -4.65 -9.69
N ALA A 149 -6.47 -5.32 -10.82
CA ALA A 149 -6.21 -4.74 -12.13
C ALA A 149 -6.62 -5.74 -13.23
N TYR A 150 -6.96 -5.22 -14.42
CA TYR A 150 -7.23 -6.04 -15.63
C TYR A 150 -8.28 -7.15 -15.43
N GLY A 151 -9.27 -6.91 -14.56
CA GLY A 151 -10.37 -7.86 -14.31
C GLY A 151 -10.09 -8.90 -13.22
N GLY A 152 -8.86 -8.97 -12.65
CA GLY A 152 -8.53 -9.82 -11.51
C GLY A 152 -8.38 -9.00 -10.22
N GLU A 153 -8.66 -9.62 -9.09
CA GLU A 153 -8.52 -9.06 -7.74
C GLU A 153 -7.88 -10.09 -6.79
N ILE A 154 -7.28 -9.62 -5.71
CA ILE A 154 -6.67 -10.50 -4.70
C ILE A 154 -7.66 -11.56 -4.18
N LYS A 155 -8.93 -11.18 -3.96
CA LYS A 155 -9.96 -12.11 -3.49
C LYS A 155 -10.18 -13.32 -4.41
N ASP A 156 -9.84 -13.21 -5.70
CA ASP A 156 -10.08 -14.29 -6.68
C ASP A 156 -9.11 -15.46 -6.50
N VAL A 157 -7.98 -15.23 -5.83
CA VAL A 157 -6.90 -16.20 -5.62
C VAL A 157 -6.48 -16.36 -4.17
N LEU A 158 -6.91 -15.48 -3.26
CA LEU A 158 -6.55 -15.54 -1.85
C LEU A 158 -7.24 -16.72 -1.17
N ALA A 159 -6.48 -17.58 -0.51
CA ALA A 159 -7.00 -18.65 0.34
C ALA A 159 -7.21 -18.17 1.78
N CYS A 160 -6.19 -17.57 2.38
CA CYS A 160 -6.24 -17.06 3.74
C CYS A 160 -5.21 -15.95 3.96
N ALA A 161 -5.39 -15.19 5.05
CA ALA A 161 -4.41 -14.24 5.56
C ALA A 161 -4.14 -14.51 7.05
N THR A 162 -2.86 -14.45 7.41
CA THR A 162 -2.39 -14.53 8.80
C THR A 162 -2.01 -13.13 9.28
N PHE A 163 -2.42 -12.77 10.50
CA PHE A 163 -2.26 -11.42 11.04
C PHE A 163 -2.08 -11.44 12.56
N LEU A 164 -1.60 -10.35 13.13
CA LEU A 164 -1.67 -10.07 14.56
C LEU A 164 -2.98 -9.32 14.86
N ASP A 165 -3.76 -9.85 15.79
CA ASP A 165 -4.97 -9.18 16.28
C ASP A 165 -4.66 -8.02 17.25
N GLU A 166 -5.69 -7.39 17.80
CA GLU A 166 -5.56 -6.28 18.74
C GLU A 166 -4.87 -6.70 20.06
N THR A 167 -4.86 -7.97 20.40
CA THR A 167 -4.14 -8.49 21.57
C THR A 167 -2.68 -8.83 21.29
N GLY A 168 -2.29 -8.81 20.00
CA GLY A 168 -0.97 -9.25 19.51
C GLY A 168 -0.89 -10.76 19.30
N ALA A 169 -2.01 -11.49 19.41
CA ALA A 169 -2.06 -12.90 19.07
C ALA A 169 -2.11 -13.12 17.56
N GLU A 170 -1.42 -14.15 17.09
CA GLU A 170 -1.47 -14.53 15.69
C GLU A 170 -2.77 -15.28 15.39
N ARG A 171 -3.46 -14.83 14.34
CA ARG A 171 -4.71 -15.38 13.84
C ARG A 171 -4.63 -15.62 12.35
N THR A 172 -5.47 -16.53 11.86
CA THR A 172 -5.65 -16.77 10.42
C THR A 172 -7.13 -16.77 10.11
N LEU A 173 -7.54 -16.01 9.09
CA LEU A 173 -8.89 -16.03 8.53
C LEU A 173 -8.85 -16.52 7.08
N GLN A 174 -9.88 -17.30 6.70
CA GLN A 174 -10.08 -17.71 5.31
C GLN A 174 -10.59 -16.55 4.48
N ALA A 175 -10.38 -16.58 3.17
CA ALA A 175 -10.75 -15.48 2.26
C ALA A 175 -12.21 -15.03 2.40
N GLY A 176 -13.13 -15.97 2.62
CA GLY A 176 -14.56 -15.67 2.81
C GLY A 176 -14.88 -14.85 4.08
N GLU A 177 -13.99 -14.87 5.08
CA GLU A 177 -14.15 -14.16 6.34
C GLU A 177 -13.54 -12.75 6.29
N LEU A 178 -12.68 -12.46 5.30
CA LEU A 178 -11.91 -11.21 5.17
C LEU A 178 -12.73 -10.03 4.62
N GLN A 179 -14.00 -10.24 4.28
CA GLN A 179 -14.92 -9.20 3.77
C GLN A 179 -14.31 -8.39 2.61
N LEU A 180 -13.63 -9.07 1.69
CA LEU A 180 -12.96 -8.44 0.56
C LEU A 180 -13.96 -7.86 -0.43
N GLY A 181 -13.93 -6.56 -0.63
CA GLY A 181 -14.74 -5.80 -1.55
C GLY A 181 -13.93 -4.88 -2.45
N TYR A 182 -14.59 -3.99 -3.20
CA TYR A 182 -13.90 -3.02 -4.04
C TYR A 182 -13.07 -2.05 -3.19
N ARG A 183 -11.75 -2.23 -3.21
CA ARG A 183 -10.78 -1.42 -2.45
C ARG A 183 -11.03 -1.43 -0.93
N THR A 184 -11.48 -2.56 -0.38
CA THR A 184 -11.72 -2.72 1.06
C THR A 184 -11.51 -4.16 1.51
N SER A 185 -11.25 -4.31 2.82
CA SER A 185 -11.19 -5.59 3.54
C SER A 185 -11.53 -5.36 5.01
N VAL A 186 -11.61 -6.44 5.79
CA VAL A 186 -11.78 -6.36 7.25
C VAL A 186 -10.66 -5.57 7.92
N PHE A 187 -9.44 -5.60 7.37
CA PHE A 187 -8.27 -4.90 7.91
C PHE A 187 -8.38 -3.37 7.87
N GLU A 188 -9.31 -2.80 7.10
CA GLU A 188 -9.59 -1.36 7.11
C GLU A 188 -10.31 -0.91 8.40
N ARG A 189 -11.04 -1.82 9.06
CA ARG A 189 -11.87 -1.53 10.22
C ARG A 189 -11.24 -2.02 11.52
N GLU A 190 -10.39 -3.03 11.44
CA GLU A 190 -9.77 -3.66 12.59
C GLU A 190 -8.31 -3.23 12.72
N PRO A 191 -7.80 -3.01 13.95
CA PRO A 191 -6.42 -2.59 14.19
C PRO A 191 -5.44 -3.77 14.06
N TRP A 192 -5.63 -4.61 13.06
CA TRP A 192 -4.85 -5.82 12.84
C TRP A 192 -3.67 -5.59 11.90
N CYS A 193 -2.61 -6.35 12.09
CA CYS A 193 -1.41 -6.28 11.28
C CYS A 193 -1.24 -7.54 10.43
N ILE A 194 -1.39 -7.46 9.13
CA ILE A 194 -1.17 -8.58 8.21
C ILE A 194 0.29 -9.03 8.28
N LEU A 195 0.52 -10.33 8.48
CA LEU A 195 1.83 -10.97 8.52
C LEU A 195 2.17 -11.68 7.23
N SER A 196 1.19 -12.40 6.66
CA SER A 196 1.34 -13.16 5.42
C SER A 196 -0.01 -13.42 4.77
N ALA A 197 0.02 -13.83 3.51
CA ALA A 197 -1.11 -14.30 2.75
C ALA A 197 -0.75 -15.56 1.99
N THR A 198 -1.70 -16.49 1.88
CA THR A 198 -1.59 -17.69 1.06
C THR A 198 -2.56 -17.57 -0.11
N PHE A 199 -2.04 -17.76 -1.30
CA PHE A 199 -2.79 -17.76 -2.56
C PHE A 199 -2.91 -19.19 -3.06
N THR A 200 -4.09 -19.59 -3.52
CA THR A 200 -4.32 -20.85 -4.25
C THR A 200 -4.43 -20.56 -5.72
N LEU A 201 -3.56 -21.17 -6.48
CA LEU A 201 -3.39 -20.95 -7.92
C LEU A 201 -3.68 -22.23 -8.69
N ARG A 202 -3.60 -22.18 -10.01
CA ARG A 202 -3.78 -23.32 -10.88
C ARG A 202 -2.54 -23.57 -11.73
N GLU A 203 -2.30 -24.82 -12.08
CA GLU A 203 -1.25 -25.17 -13.04
C GLU A 203 -1.54 -24.60 -14.43
N ASP A 204 -0.50 -24.08 -15.08
CA ASP A 204 -0.52 -23.61 -16.46
C ASP A 204 0.93 -23.60 -16.99
N ASP A 205 1.10 -23.53 -18.30
CA ASP A 205 2.40 -23.41 -18.91
C ASP A 205 3.06 -22.06 -18.60
N THR A 206 4.36 -22.08 -18.29
CA THR A 206 5.12 -20.87 -17.92
C THR A 206 5.19 -19.83 -19.04
N GLY A 207 5.15 -20.26 -20.31
CA GLY A 207 5.13 -19.38 -21.49
C GLY A 207 3.91 -18.46 -21.50
N PRO A 208 2.69 -19.00 -21.59
CA PRO A 208 1.44 -18.23 -21.52
C PRO A 208 1.30 -17.37 -20.27
N ILE A 209 1.74 -17.85 -19.09
CA ILE A 209 1.74 -17.04 -17.85
C ILE A 209 2.58 -15.77 -18.06
N ARG A 210 3.83 -15.92 -18.52
CA ARG A 210 4.75 -14.80 -18.75
C ARG A 210 4.27 -13.86 -19.84
N GLU A 211 3.62 -14.37 -20.89
CA GLU A 211 3.01 -13.54 -21.93
C GLU A 211 1.89 -12.66 -21.37
N ARG A 212 1.01 -13.20 -20.52
CA ARG A 212 -0.04 -12.42 -19.83
C ARG A 212 0.57 -11.36 -18.91
N MET A 213 1.58 -11.72 -18.13
CA MET A 213 2.29 -10.76 -17.26
C MET A 213 2.92 -9.62 -18.08
N ALA A 214 3.60 -9.94 -19.18
CA ALA A 214 4.22 -8.96 -20.06
C ALA A 214 3.18 -8.05 -20.73
N ASP A 215 2.04 -8.60 -21.18
CA ASP A 215 0.96 -7.81 -21.75
C ASP A 215 0.35 -6.83 -20.76
N TYR A 216 0.06 -7.26 -19.52
CA TYR A 216 -0.44 -6.37 -18.48
C TYR A 216 0.57 -5.28 -18.09
N ALA A 217 1.85 -5.62 -18.01
CA ALA A 217 2.90 -4.64 -17.75
C ALA A 217 3.01 -3.60 -18.88
N ARG A 218 2.98 -4.06 -20.16
CA ARG A 218 3.00 -3.19 -21.34
C ARG A 218 1.80 -2.24 -21.35
N ARG A 219 0.56 -2.75 -21.18
CA ARG A 219 -0.66 -1.91 -21.09
C ARG A 219 -0.58 -0.88 -19.98
N ARG A 220 0.04 -1.25 -18.86
CA ARG A 220 0.24 -0.32 -17.74
C ARG A 220 1.22 0.78 -18.10
N MET A 221 2.36 0.45 -18.69
CA MET A 221 3.35 1.43 -19.16
C MET A 221 2.77 2.39 -20.20
N GLU A 222 1.92 1.89 -21.10
CA GLU A 222 1.27 2.69 -22.13
C GLU A 222 0.25 3.67 -21.57
N LYS A 223 -0.50 3.27 -20.53
CA LYS A 223 -1.69 4.00 -20.06
C LYS A 223 -1.49 4.79 -18.78
N GLN A 224 -0.49 4.48 -17.95
CA GLN A 224 -0.30 5.12 -16.64
C GLN A 224 0.97 5.95 -16.60
N PRO A 225 0.99 7.04 -15.82
CA PRO A 225 2.14 7.95 -15.69
C PRO A 225 3.20 7.37 -14.74
N LEU A 226 3.84 6.24 -15.12
CA LEU A 226 4.80 5.53 -14.28
C LEU A 226 6.15 6.27 -14.16
N ASP A 227 6.37 7.26 -14.97
CA ASP A 227 7.53 8.16 -15.01
C ASP A 227 7.41 9.33 -14.04
N MET A 228 6.24 9.51 -13.40
CA MET A 228 5.99 10.60 -12.46
C MET A 228 5.56 10.06 -11.09
N PRO A 229 6.01 10.69 -9.97
CA PRO A 229 5.57 10.30 -8.64
C PRO A 229 4.05 10.45 -8.47
N SER A 230 3.41 9.39 -7.95
CA SER A 230 1.97 9.36 -7.67
C SER A 230 1.64 8.25 -6.67
N ALA A 231 0.43 8.26 -6.13
CA ALA A 231 -0.11 7.18 -5.30
C ALA A 231 -1.12 6.29 -6.07
N GLY A 232 -0.98 6.17 -7.39
CA GLY A 232 -1.93 5.43 -8.22
C GLY A 232 -3.17 6.26 -8.61
N SER A 233 -4.28 5.58 -8.91
CA SER A 233 -5.56 6.25 -9.20
C SER A 233 -6.10 6.91 -7.95
N THR A 234 -6.29 8.22 -7.98
CA THR A 234 -6.71 9.04 -6.84
C THR A 234 -8.21 8.89 -6.56
N PHE A 235 -9.01 8.75 -7.61
CA PHE A 235 -10.46 8.77 -7.51
C PHE A 235 -11.05 7.36 -7.57
N LYS A 236 -11.99 7.06 -6.65
CA LYS A 236 -12.76 5.81 -6.71
C LYS A 236 -13.61 5.80 -7.98
N ARG A 237 -13.82 4.60 -8.54
CA ARG A 237 -14.68 4.43 -9.71
C ARG A 237 -16.14 4.67 -9.29
N PRO A 238 -16.86 5.59 -9.93
CA PRO A 238 -18.31 5.73 -9.74
C PRO A 238 -19.04 4.56 -10.42
N GLU A 239 -20.27 4.32 -10.02
CA GLU A 239 -21.12 3.29 -10.61
C GLU A 239 -21.36 3.60 -12.11
N GLY A 240 -21.17 2.59 -12.97
CA GLY A 240 -21.42 2.70 -14.40
C GLY A 240 -20.42 3.54 -15.22
N ALA A 241 -19.39 4.15 -14.57
CA ALA A 241 -18.45 5.01 -15.27
C ALA A 241 -16.99 4.83 -14.81
N TYR A 242 -16.07 5.50 -15.47
CA TYR A 242 -14.65 5.56 -15.11
C TYR A 242 -14.29 7.00 -14.72
N ALA A 243 -13.83 7.21 -13.49
CA ALA A 243 -13.47 8.54 -12.98
C ALA A 243 -12.51 9.29 -13.93
N GLY A 244 -11.47 8.62 -14.44
CA GLY A 244 -10.53 9.23 -15.38
C GLY A 244 -11.17 9.69 -16.69
N ALA A 245 -12.20 9.00 -17.18
CA ALA A 245 -12.93 9.42 -18.39
C ALA A 245 -13.81 10.65 -18.13
N LEU A 246 -14.49 10.69 -16.98
CA LEU A 246 -15.29 11.86 -16.57
C LEU A 246 -14.42 13.10 -16.40
N ILE A 247 -13.28 12.96 -15.72
CA ILE A 247 -12.32 14.05 -15.52
C ILE A 247 -11.78 14.58 -16.87
N ASP A 248 -11.52 13.67 -17.82
CA ASP A 248 -11.08 14.03 -19.16
C ASP A 248 -12.15 14.78 -19.97
N GLN A 249 -13.43 14.33 -19.87
CA GLN A 249 -14.59 14.98 -20.50
C GLN A 249 -14.81 16.40 -19.98
N CYS A 250 -14.47 16.68 -18.72
CA CYS A 250 -14.52 18.01 -18.13
C CYS A 250 -13.31 18.88 -18.52
N GLY A 251 -12.42 18.41 -19.40
CA GLY A 251 -11.26 19.18 -19.86
C GLY A 251 -10.17 19.39 -18.82
N LEU A 252 -10.12 18.55 -17.76
CA LEU A 252 -9.22 18.72 -16.63
C LEU A 252 -7.86 18.02 -16.83
N ARG A 253 -7.59 17.45 -17.98
CA ARG A 253 -6.28 16.88 -18.33
C ARG A 253 -5.18 17.93 -18.19
N GLY A 254 -4.17 17.67 -17.35
CA GLY A 254 -3.08 18.58 -17.08
C GLY A 254 -3.42 19.77 -16.20
N TYR A 255 -4.65 19.87 -15.68
CA TYR A 255 -5.02 20.90 -14.71
C TYR A 255 -4.17 20.73 -13.44
N ALA A 256 -3.63 21.84 -12.94
CA ALA A 256 -2.65 21.83 -11.85
C ALA A 256 -2.98 22.85 -10.76
N ILE A 257 -2.65 22.49 -9.53
CA ILE A 257 -2.65 23.39 -8.36
C ILE A 257 -1.32 23.19 -7.64
N GLY A 258 -0.55 24.26 -7.48
CA GLY A 258 0.81 24.17 -6.95
C GLY A 258 1.66 23.17 -7.75
N GLY A 259 2.28 22.22 -7.05
CA GLY A 259 3.05 21.15 -7.67
C GLY A 259 2.25 19.89 -8.04
N ALA A 260 0.95 19.83 -7.72
CA ALA A 260 0.08 18.70 -8.04
C ALA A 260 -0.61 18.91 -9.40
N GLN A 261 -0.67 17.86 -10.22
CA GLN A 261 -1.27 17.94 -11.57
C GLN A 261 -2.10 16.69 -11.87
N VAL A 262 -3.28 16.90 -12.52
CA VAL A 262 -4.00 15.80 -13.18
C VAL A 262 -3.12 15.30 -14.33
N SER A 263 -2.79 14.01 -14.31
CA SER A 263 -1.84 13.45 -15.27
C SER A 263 -2.28 13.65 -16.72
N GLN A 264 -1.33 14.07 -17.56
CA GLN A 264 -1.51 14.17 -19.02
C GLN A 264 -1.78 12.81 -19.68
N LYS A 265 -1.34 11.71 -19.04
CA LYS A 265 -1.44 10.36 -19.59
C LYS A 265 -2.71 9.63 -19.14
N HIS A 266 -3.15 9.86 -17.90
CA HIS A 266 -4.32 9.20 -17.30
C HIS A 266 -5.00 10.12 -16.28
N CYS A 267 -6.14 10.70 -16.63
CA CYS A 267 -6.81 11.71 -15.81
C CYS A 267 -7.32 11.21 -14.44
N GLY A 268 -7.34 9.90 -14.18
CA GLY A 268 -7.61 9.34 -12.86
C GLY A 268 -6.45 9.45 -11.87
N PHE A 269 -5.26 9.90 -12.32
CA PHE A 269 -4.06 10.07 -11.50
C PHE A 269 -3.78 11.54 -11.23
N ILE A 270 -3.43 11.85 -10.00
CA ILE A 270 -2.74 13.09 -9.65
C ILE A 270 -1.26 12.74 -9.54
N VAL A 271 -0.40 13.53 -10.18
CA VAL A 271 1.05 13.36 -10.17
C VAL A 271 1.73 14.54 -9.49
N ASN A 272 2.89 14.29 -8.89
CA ASN A 272 3.76 15.32 -8.35
C ASN A 272 4.74 15.75 -9.44
N THR A 273 4.70 17.02 -9.82
CA THR A 273 5.56 17.59 -10.87
C THR A 273 6.93 18.05 -10.35
N GLY A 274 7.25 17.77 -9.08
CA GLY A 274 8.55 18.02 -8.44
C GLY A 274 8.46 18.68 -7.06
N ASN A 275 7.48 19.53 -6.81
CA ASN A 275 7.35 20.28 -5.56
C ASN A 275 5.92 20.27 -5.00
N ALA A 276 5.16 19.22 -5.27
CA ALA A 276 3.80 19.11 -4.76
C ALA A 276 3.80 18.92 -3.24
N THR A 277 2.88 19.61 -2.58
CA THR A 277 2.54 19.43 -1.17
C THR A 277 1.30 18.57 -1.03
N CYS A 278 1.07 18.04 0.18
CA CYS A 278 -0.19 17.37 0.51
C CYS A 278 -1.39 18.32 0.31
N ALA A 279 -1.25 19.57 0.72
CA ALA A 279 -2.26 20.61 0.54
C ALA A 279 -2.60 20.83 -0.95
N ASP A 280 -1.62 20.86 -1.85
CA ASP A 280 -1.84 20.99 -3.30
C ASP A 280 -2.67 19.80 -3.82
N VAL A 281 -2.31 18.58 -3.43
CA VAL A 281 -3.00 17.35 -3.87
C VAL A 281 -4.45 17.34 -3.40
N LEU A 282 -4.71 17.67 -2.13
CA LEU A 282 -6.06 17.72 -1.58
C LEU A 282 -6.90 18.81 -2.24
N CYS A 283 -6.35 20.01 -2.42
CA CYS A 283 -7.01 21.10 -3.11
C CYS A 283 -7.36 20.75 -4.56
N LEU A 284 -6.42 20.10 -5.27
CA LEU A 284 -6.65 19.65 -6.64
C LEU A 284 -7.72 18.56 -6.70
N ALA A 285 -7.67 17.57 -5.80
CA ALA A 285 -8.66 16.49 -5.75
C ALA A 285 -10.06 17.03 -5.47
N ASP A 286 -10.22 17.94 -4.51
CA ASP A 286 -11.50 18.59 -4.19
C ASP A 286 -12.03 19.43 -5.36
N THR A 287 -11.15 20.16 -6.06
CA THR A 287 -11.50 20.96 -7.23
C THR A 287 -12.00 20.07 -8.37
N VAL A 288 -11.28 18.98 -8.65
CA VAL A 288 -11.68 17.99 -9.66
C VAL A 288 -13.03 17.35 -9.30
N CYS A 289 -13.24 16.96 -8.04
CA CYS A 289 -14.51 16.40 -7.59
C CYS A 289 -15.68 17.38 -7.81
N LYS A 290 -15.53 18.65 -7.45
CA LYS A 290 -16.57 19.68 -7.65
C LYS A 290 -16.92 19.82 -9.13
N ILE A 291 -15.93 20.02 -9.99
CA ILE A 291 -16.17 20.26 -11.43
C ILE A 291 -16.82 19.04 -12.13
N VAL A 292 -16.47 17.81 -11.69
CA VAL A 292 -17.03 16.59 -12.29
C VAL A 292 -18.44 16.28 -11.77
N THR A 293 -18.82 16.79 -10.60
CA THR A 293 -20.13 16.54 -9.99
C THR A 293 -21.18 17.55 -10.46
N ASP A 294 -20.76 18.77 -10.80
CA ASP A 294 -21.61 19.83 -11.37
C ASP A 294 -21.95 19.55 -12.84
#